data_f53ed4c2ad27be861af8bc227ab7d9cd
#
_entry.id   f53ed4c2ad27be861af8bc227ab7d9cd
#
_cell.length_a   1.000
_cell.length_b   1.000
_cell.length_c   1.000
_cell.angle_alpha   90.00
_cell.angle_beta   90.00
_cell.angle_gamma   90.00
#
_symmetry.space_group_name_H-M   'P 1'
#
loop_
_entity.id
_entity.type
_entity.pdbx_description
1 polymer ?
#
loop_
_entity_poly.entity_id
_entity_poly.type
_entity_poly.pdbx_seq_one_letter_code
_entity_poly.pdbx_strand_id
1 'polypeptide(L)'
;WSKSTSTAAVVVRLKEPLKLMSYHNFRVAYSDGSCAQAGIRAWGHEMVYGMWSSPAGGDDPESATKSFIEEYARHNINAVMPYVVGVCRDYFHSDAGWEYCARMGVERMLHWPDGKHDALFLFAMDEPDANDAAFNEIDGRYRLGSHGQWLVKWTAQLHKSGPNSPVLLNIDNTYKPENWYMYHQLADIPCVDPYYTEQQDFAARGDPFYFGFHTRPTYVQAVCNISQSSCRPKPLHVILCSTRYTNDEGYQGRYPTPEEKRMEVYYAIGSGAKGISYWWFPKDKYCHGLDERTAEANALWKEIGLLGAEVRTAGPLITTSCPVELPIKATRFLWVRALLCGTDTVALSIVNENAASDRLGTIVKPVENARVSVELPSWMAPKSIFHVTCDGLGDVAFEIKGRTLSLDLGTVNLSRFIVVTSDPGLRTRLQKRYDEMFARNVARLKGEG
;
A
#
# COMPACT_ATOMS: atom_id res chain seq x y z
N TRP A 1 -18.82 7.06 -25.43
CA TRP A 1 -18.00 8.25 -25.15
C TRP A 1 -16.53 7.88 -25.30
N SER A 2 -15.96 8.07 -26.48
CA SER A 2 -14.51 7.98 -26.68
C SER A 2 -13.96 9.42 -26.69
N LYS A 3 -13.76 10.03 -25.55
CA LYS A 3 -12.86 11.18 -25.47
C LYS A 3 -11.45 10.62 -25.23
N SER A 4 -10.54 10.90 -26.16
CA SER A 4 -9.12 10.67 -25.92
C SER A 4 -8.72 11.45 -24.68
N THR A 5 -8.34 10.75 -23.61
CA THR A 5 -7.73 11.38 -22.45
C THR A 5 -6.33 11.82 -22.83
N SER A 6 -6.07 13.12 -22.85
CA SER A 6 -4.71 13.64 -23.02
C SER A 6 -4.09 13.83 -21.63
N THR A 7 -2.93 13.21 -21.43
CA THR A 7 -2.12 13.42 -20.23
C THR A 7 -1.03 14.45 -20.52
N ALA A 8 -0.92 15.46 -19.67
CA ALA A 8 0.17 16.43 -19.70
C ALA A 8 0.98 16.30 -18.41
N ALA A 9 2.30 16.25 -18.52
CA ALA A 9 3.20 16.32 -17.39
C ALA A 9 3.73 17.75 -17.24
N VAL A 10 3.60 18.31 -16.05
CA VAL A 10 4.11 19.63 -15.72
C VAL A 10 5.17 19.49 -14.62
N VAL A 11 6.38 19.94 -14.90
CA VAL A 11 7.47 20.02 -13.92
C VAL A 11 7.49 21.40 -13.31
N VAL A 12 7.26 21.46 -12.01
CA VAL A 12 7.41 22.68 -11.24
C VAL A 12 8.73 22.64 -10.50
N ARG A 13 9.68 23.51 -10.88
CA ARG A 13 10.93 23.70 -10.13
C ARG A 13 10.73 24.78 -9.10
N LEU A 14 10.88 24.40 -7.84
CA LEU A 14 10.79 25.33 -6.73
C LEU A 14 12.13 26.07 -6.57
N LYS A 15 12.07 27.33 -6.18
CA LYS A 15 13.28 28.14 -5.86
C LYS A 15 13.92 27.70 -4.54
N GLU A 16 13.08 27.23 -3.62
CA GLU A 16 13.48 26.75 -2.30
C GLU A 16 12.75 25.44 -1.97
N PRO A 17 13.35 24.57 -1.14
CA PRO A 17 12.65 23.39 -0.65
C PRO A 17 11.37 23.76 0.09
N LEU A 18 10.33 22.95 -0.06
CA LEU A 18 9.09 23.12 0.71
C LEU A 18 9.37 22.82 2.18
N LYS A 19 8.82 23.63 3.07
CA LYS A 19 8.83 23.32 4.50
C LYS A 19 7.97 22.08 4.74
N LEU A 20 8.49 21.10 5.49
CA LEU A 20 7.72 19.93 5.90
C LEU A 20 6.41 20.34 6.58
N MET A 21 5.36 19.60 6.29
CA MET A 21 4.00 19.81 6.75
C MET A 21 3.35 21.13 6.35
N SER A 22 4.00 21.96 5.51
CA SER A 22 3.36 23.13 4.93
C SER A 22 2.34 22.75 3.86
N TYR A 23 1.27 23.52 3.77
CA TYR A 23 0.20 23.30 2.80
C TYR A 23 0.39 24.20 1.58
N HIS A 24 0.26 23.62 0.40
CA HIS A 24 0.44 24.33 -0.87
C HIS A 24 -0.74 24.08 -1.79
N ASN A 25 -1.22 25.15 -2.44
CA ASN A 25 -2.24 25.08 -3.47
C ASN A 25 -1.59 25.22 -4.85
N PHE A 26 -1.87 24.27 -5.73
CA PHE A 26 -1.56 24.35 -7.14
C PHE A 26 -2.82 24.66 -7.92
N ARG A 27 -2.74 25.66 -8.81
CA ARG A 27 -3.83 26.01 -9.69
C ARG A 27 -3.33 26.00 -11.12
N VAL A 28 -3.99 25.23 -11.96
CA VAL A 28 -3.77 25.21 -13.40
C VAL A 28 -4.96 25.93 -14.06
N ALA A 29 -4.69 27.04 -14.74
CA ALA A 29 -5.70 27.77 -15.52
C ALA A 29 -5.59 27.32 -16.99
N TYR A 30 -6.72 27.03 -17.60
CA TYR A 30 -6.82 26.69 -19.02
C TYR A 30 -7.18 27.90 -19.86
N SER A 31 -6.88 27.82 -21.16
CA SER A 31 -7.16 28.91 -22.11
C SER A 31 -8.64 29.20 -22.31
N ASP A 32 -9.52 28.26 -21.97
CA ASP A 32 -10.99 28.43 -22.02
C ASP A 32 -11.57 29.13 -20.76
N GLY A 33 -10.71 29.55 -19.83
CA GLY A 33 -11.08 30.16 -18.56
C GLY A 33 -11.40 29.19 -17.44
N SER A 34 -11.45 27.88 -17.69
CA SER A 34 -11.59 26.89 -16.67
C SER A 34 -10.31 26.74 -15.83
N CYS A 35 -10.41 26.16 -14.65
CA CYS A 35 -9.24 25.87 -13.84
C CYS A 35 -9.38 24.54 -13.06
N ALA A 36 -8.24 23.91 -12.80
CA ALA A 36 -8.12 22.84 -11.84
C ALA A 36 -7.28 23.30 -10.64
N GLN A 37 -7.64 22.85 -9.45
CA GLN A 37 -6.90 23.13 -8.22
C GLN A 37 -6.63 21.83 -7.47
N ALA A 38 -5.47 21.76 -6.83
CA ALA A 38 -5.09 20.68 -5.95
C ALA A 38 -4.31 21.24 -4.76
N GLY A 39 -4.67 20.79 -3.55
CA GLY A 39 -3.93 21.11 -2.33
C GLY A 39 -3.06 19.91 -1.96
N ILE A 40 -1.79 20.17 -1.65
CA ILE A 40 -0.86 19.17 -1.16
C ILE A 40 -0.20 19.65 0.12
N ARG A 41 0.15 18.70 0.99
CA ARG A 41 1.04 18.93 2.13
C ARG A 41 2.42 18.40 1.80
N ALA A 42 3.46 19.20 2.05
CA ALA A 42 4.84 18.78 1.80
C ALA A 42 5.26 17.78 2.88
N TRP A 43 5.47 16.54 2.50
CA TRP A 43 5.97 15.49 3.38
C TRP A 43 6.88 14.56 2.58
N GLY A 44 8.05 14.26 3.10
CA GLY A 44 9.02 13.41 2.44
C GLY A 44 9.30 12.18 3.28
N HIS A 45 9.00 11.02 2.74
CA HIS A 45 9.29 9.76 3.38
C HIS A 45 9.57 8.66 2.36
N GLU A 46 10.31 7.64 2.79
CA GLU A 46 10.43 6.39 2.03
C GLU A 46 9.05 5.71 1.93
N MET A 47 8.87 4.82 0.96
CA MET A 47 7.66 4.01 0.89
C MET A 47 7.43 3.27 2.21
N VAL A 48 6.29 3.53 2.83
CA VAL A 48 5.91 2.86 4.07
C VAL A 48 5.50 1.42 3.79
N TYR A 49 6.15 0.50 4.47
CA TYR A 49 5.88 -0.92 4.42
C TYR A 49 5.78 -1.42 5.86
N GLY A 50 4.56 -1.43 6.38
CA GLY A 50 4.28 -1.54 7.81
C GLY A 50 3.69 -2.87 8.25
N MET A 51 3.77 -3.12 9.55
CA MET A 51 3.09 -4.23 10.21
C MET A 51 2.31 -3.71 11.41
N TRP A 52 1.07 -4.17 11.56
CA TRP A 52 0.22 -3.79 12.68
C TRP A 52 0.52 -4.63 13.91
N SER A 53 0.71 -3.90 15.03
CA SER A 53 0.91 -4.44 16.35
C SER A 53 2.28 -5.10 16.58
N SER A 54 2.40 -5.88 17.64
CA SER A 54 3.58 -6.59 18.13
C SER A 54 3.18 -7.93 18.72
N PRO A 55 4.12 -8.89 18.94
CA PRO A 55 3.83 -10.05 19.75
C PRO A 55 3.29 -9.66 21.12
N ALA A 56 2.35 -10.44 21.65
CA ALA A 56 1.74 -10.19 22.96
C ALA A 56 2.58 -10.73 24.13
N GLY A 57 3.40 -11.76 23.88
CA GLY A 57 4.16 -12.50 24.90
C GLY A 57 5.62 -12.07 25.03
N GLY A 58 6.24 -12.52 26.10
CA GLY A 58 7.66 -12.30 26.44
C GLY A 58 7.84 -12.12 27.95
N ASP A 59 9.05 -12.40 28.45
CA ASP A 59 9.35 -12.29 29.88
C ASP A 59 9.91 -10.92 30.27
N ASP A 60 10.55 -10.22 29.32
CA ASP A 60 11.17 -8.93 29.54
C ASP A 60 10.77 -7.94 28.43
N PRO A 61 10.23 -6.76 28.81
CA PRO A 61 9.75 -5.76 27.84
C PRO A 61 10.79 -5.29 26.83
N GLU A 62 12.03 -5.10 27.28
CA GLU A 62 13.11 -4.63 26.41
C GLU A 62 13.51 -5.70 25.40
N SER A 63 13.79 -6.91 25.87
CA SER A 63 14.21 -8.02 25.00
C SER A 63 13.11 -8.41 24.01
N ALA A 64 11.86 -8.47 24.45
CA ALA A 64 10.72 -8.76 23.60
C ALA A 64 10.55 -7.69 22.50
N THR A 65 10.65 -6.40 22.87
CA THR A 65 10.56 -5.29 21.91
C THR A 65 11.70 -5.32 20.89
N LYS A 66 12.93 -5.48 21.34
CA LYS A 66 14.09 -5.57 20.44
C LYS A 66 13.97 -6.75 19.48
N SER A 67 13.53 -7.89 19.97
CA SER A 67 13.36 -9.10 19.15
C SER A 67 12.36 -8.91 18.02
N PHE A 68 11.16 -8.36 18.28
CA PHE A 68 10.19 -8.18 17.21
C PHE A 68 10.57 -7.04 16.24
N ILE A 69 11.20 -5.96 16.71
CA ILE A 69 11.70 -4.90 15.82
C ILE A 69 12.78 -5.43 14.89
N GLU A 70 13.70 -6.26 15.38
CA GLU A 70 14.70 -6.92 14.56
C GLU A 70 14.06 -7.88 13.55
N GLU A 71 13.03 -8.62 13.96
CA GLU A 71 12.31 -9.51 13.07
C GLU A 71 11.61 -8.73 11.95
N TYR A 72 10.96 -7.62 12.29
CA TYR A 72 10.34 -6.73 11.28
C TYR A 72 11.38 -6.19 10.30
N ALA A 73 12.49 -5.67 10.80
CA ALA A 73 13.57 -5.18 9.95
C ALA A 73 14.12 -6.28 9.02
N ARG A 74 14.26 -7.53 9.49
CA ARG A 74 14.70 -8.69 8.69
C ARG A 74 13.68 -9.09 7.62
N HIS A 75 12.39 -8.78 7.81
CA HIS A 75 11.32 -8.96 6.82
C HIS A 75 11.07 -7.69 5.99
N ASN A 76 12.03 -6.76 6.00
CA ASN A 76 11.96 -5.52 5.23
C ASN A 76 10.77 -4.61 5.61
N ILE A 77 10.19 -4.80 6.80
CA ILE A 77 9.22 -3.89 7.40
C ILE A 77 9.95 -2.65 7.90
N ASN A 78 9.44 -1.46 7.60
CA ASN A 78 10.02 -0.19 8.04
C ASN A 78 9.08 0.66 8.90
N ALA A 79 7.91 0.14 9.27
CA ALA A 79 7.00 0.86 10.15
C ALA A 79 6.23 -0.10 11.07
N VAL A 80 6.12 0.27 12.35
CA VAL A 80 5.20 -0.35 13.30
C VAL A 80 3.95 0.51 13.34
N MET A 81 2.84 -0.10 12.93
CA MET A 81 1.54 0.51 12.98
C MET A 81 0.99 0.47 14.42
N PRO A 82 -0.07 1.21 14.78
CA PRO A 82 -0.53 1.32 16.17
C PRO A 82 -0.93 -0.03 16.79
N TYR A 83 -1.24 0.02 18.08
CA TYR A 83 -1.65 -1.13 18.88
C TYR A 83 -0.53 -2.10 19.28
N VAL A 84 0.64 -1.58 19.66
CA VAL A 84 1.63 -2.41 20.34
C VAL A 84 1.03 -2.94 21.65
N VAL A 85 1.04 -4.25 21.81
CA VAL A 85 0.32 -4.96 22.86
C VAL A 85 1.24 -5.71 23.83
N GLY A 86 0.67 -6.17 24.93
CA GLY A 86 1.35 -7.04 25.89
C GLY A 86 2.59 -6.42 26.52
N VAL A 87 3.57 -7.27 26.77
CA VAL A 87 4.81 -6.91 27.49
C VAL A 87 5.66 -5.87 26.75
N CYS A 88 5.58 -5.81 25.42
CA CYS A 88 6.37 -4.87 24.61
C CYS A 88 5.99 -3.39 24.83
N ARG A 89 4.77 -3.11 25.30
CA ARG A 89 4.18 -1.78 25.27
C ARG A 89 5.03 -0.71 25.96
N ASP A 90 5.44 -0.98 27.18
CA ASP A 90 6.10 0.03 28.02
C ASP A 90 7.48 0.41 27.48
N TYR A 91 8.29 -0.58 27.12
CA TYR A 91 9.60 -0.31 26.52
C TYR A 91 9.46 0.33 25.13
N PHE A 92 8.53 -0.14 24.30
CA PHE A 92 8.29 0.42 22.99
C PHE A 92 7.97 1.92 23.06
N HIS A 93 7.21 2.38 24.04
CA HIS A 93 6.86 3.79 24.20
C HIS A 93 7.88 4.61 24.98
N SER A 94 8.95 4.01 25.49
CA SER A 94 10.06 4.72 26.13
C SER A 94 11.00 5.40 25.12
N ASP A 95 11.82 6.36 25.59
CA ASP A 95 12.84 6.99 24.75
C ASP A 95 13.84 5.98 24.20
N ALA A 96 14.26 5.02 25.01
CA ALA A 96 15.16 3.93 24.59
C ALA A 96 14.53 3.08 23.46
N GLY A 97 13.22 2.82 23.53
CA GLY A 97 12.48 2.16 22.48
C GLY A 97 12.44 2.99 21.18
N TRP A 98 12.27 4.32 21.29
CA TRP A 98 12.36 5.20 20.13
C TRP A 98 13.73 5.18 19.47
N GLU A 99 14.79 5.32 20.24
CA GLU A 99 16.17 5.27 19.75
C GLU A 99 16.47 3.91 19.09
N TYR A 100 15.96 2.82 19.68
CA TYR A 100 16.16 1.49 19.12
C TYR A 100 15.47 1.33 17.77
N CYS A 101 14.21 1.71 17.66
CA CYS A 101 13.45 1.67 16.40
C CYS A 101 14.14 2.49 15.31
N ALA A 102 14.55 3.74 15.62
CA ALA A 102 15.26 4.61 14.69
C ALA A 102 16.57 3.97 14.18
N ARG A 103 17.35 3.36 15.09
CA ARG A 103 18.60 2.64 14.73
C ARG A 103 18.35 1.46 13.81
N MET A 104 17.21 0.79 13.96
CA MET A 104 16.82 -0.35 13.12
C MET A 104 16.14 0.06 11.82
N GLY A 105 15.92 1.36 11.59
CA GLY A 105 15.23 1.88 10.42
C GLY A 105 13.74 1.53 10.41
N VAL A 106 13.13 1.41 11.59
CA VAL A 106 11.72 1.10 11.79
C VAL A 106 11.02 2.30 12.40
N GLU A 107 10.13 2.91 11.65
CA GLU A 107 9.36 4.09 12.02
C GLU A 107 8.18 3.74 12.92
N ARG A 108 7.58 4.73 13.56
CA ARG A 108 6.52 4.52 14.55
C ARG A 108 5.36 5.49 14.37
N MET A 109 4.18 5.06 14.80
CA MET A 109 2.98 5.87 14.81
C MET A 109 2.58 6.26 16.23
N LEU A 110 1.91 7.41 16.34
CA LEU A 110 1.28 7.88 17.59
C LEU A 110 -0.19 8.21 17.32
N HIS A 111 -1.03 8.18 18.37
CA HIS A 111 -2.40 8.70 18.29
C HIS A 111 -2.46 10.22 18.43
N TRP A 112 -1.50 10.81 19.14
CA TRP A 112 -1.43 12.24 19.40
C TRP A 112 0.03 12.67 19.51
N PRO A 113 0.38 13.90 19.09
CA PRO A 113 1.74 14.41 19.27
C PRO A 113 2.12 14.40 20.75
N ASP A 114 3.24 13.80 21.08
CA ASP A 114 3.78 13.82 22.45
C ASP A 114 4.67 15.05 22.74
N GLY A 115 4.90 15.88 21.72
CA GLY A 115 5.77 17.06 21.79
C GLY A 115 7.27 16.77 21.89
N LYS A 116 7.65 15.49 21.81
CA LYS A 116 9.02 15.03 22.03
C LYS A 116 9.58 14.27 20.82
N HIS A 117 8.76 13.47 20.16
CA HIS A 117 9.17 12.63 19.04
C HIS A 117 8.36 12.95 17.77
N ASP A 118 9.04 12.89 16.63
CA ASP A 118 8.39 12.98 15.32
C ASP A 118 7.91 11.58 14.90
N ALA A 119 6.60 11.36 15.01
CA ALA A 119 5.99 10.12 14.57
C ALA A 119 5.90 10.05 13.04
N LEU A 120 5.96 8.86 12.47
CA LEU A 120 5.71 8.62 11.05
C LEU A 120 4.33 9.16 10.66
N PHE A 121 3.31 8.76 11.41
CA PHE A 121 1.92 9.21 11.27
C PHE A 121 1.30 9.47 12.64
N LEU A 122 0.28 10.32 12.63
CA LEU A 122 -0.68 10.42 13.72
C LEU A 122 -1.93 9.65 13.30
N PHE A 123 -2.21 8.56 14.00
CA PHE A 123 -3.35 7.71 13.70
C PHE A 123 -4.61 8.28 14.37
N ALA A 124 -5.53 8.76 13.55
CA ALA A 124 -6.70 9.46 14.06
C ALA A 124 -7.72 8.51 14.71
N MET A 125 -8.22 7.57 13.93
CA MET A 125 -9.26 6.63 14.31
C MET A 125 -9.28 5.47 13.33
N ASP A 126 -9.79 4.33 13.76
CA ASP A 126 -10.03 3.16 12.94
C ASP A 126 -11.49 3.11 12.52
N GLU A 127 -11.73 2.97 11.24
CA GLU A 127 -13.02 2.72 10.59
C GLU A 127 -14.21 3.58 11.10
N PRO A 128 -14.09 4.91 11.16
CA PRO A 128 -15.19 5.75 11.65
C PRO A 128 -16.44 5.65 10.77
N ASP A 129 -16.29 5.37 9.49
CA ASP A 129 -17.40 5.19 8.54
C ASP A 129 -18.19 3.92 8.81
N ALA A 130 -17.51 2.81 9.12
CA ALA A 130 -18.14 1.56 9.54
C ALA A 130 -18.88 1.71 10.87
N ASN A 131 -18.24 2.32 11.86
CA ASN A 131 -18.83 2.57 13.16
C ASN A 131 -20.09 3.46 13.05
N ASP A 132 -20.00 4.56 12.29
CA ASP A 132 -21.16 5.44 12.05
C ASP A 132 -22.30 4.70 11.30
N ALA A 133 -21.97 3.81 10.35
CA ALA A 133 -22.92 3.00 9.61
C ALA A 133 -23.60 1.94 10.52
N ALA A 134 -22.81 1.26 11.37
CA ALA A 134 -23.31 0.23 12.28
C ALA A 134 -24.35 0.77 13.27
N PHE A 135 -24.19 2.03 13.71
CA PHE A 135 -25.16 2.71 14.59
C PHE A 135 -26.26 3.48 13.84
N ASN A 136 -26.37 3.32 12.51
CA ASN A 136 -27.31 4.06 11.66
C ASN A 136 -27.22 5.60 11.81
N GLU A 137 -26.06 6.11 12.14
CA GLU A 137 -25.83 7.54 12.37
C GLU A 137 -25.56 8.33 11.09
N ILE A 138 -25.26 7.66 9.98
CA ILE A 138 -25.04 8.31 8.68
C ILE A 138 -26.38 8.53 8.00
N ASP A 139 -26.87 9.77 8.08
CA ASP A 139 -28.02 10.16 7.30
C ASP A 139 -27.64 10.77 5.94
N GLY A 140 -28.60 10.79 5.03
CA GLY A 140 -28.39 11.29 3.67
C GLY A 140 -28.04 12.77 3.59
N ARG A 141 -28.21 13.56 4.65
CA ARG A 141 -27.94 15.00 4.67
C ARG A 141 -26.52 15.32 5.11
N TYR A 142 -26.04 14.66 6.15
CA TYR A 142 -24.77 15.02 6.79
C TYR A 142 -23.59 14.21 6.31
N ARG A 143 -23.82 13.01 5.81
CA ARG A 143 -22.76 12.10 5.33
C ARG A 143 -21.75 11.66 6.38
N LEU A 144 -21.79 12.20 7.59
CA LEU A 144 -20.93 11.90 8.72
C LEU A 144 -21.80 11.66 9.95
N GLY A 145 -21.56 10.55 10.65
CA GLY A 145 -22.15 10.28 11.96
C GLY A 145 -21.33 10.90 13.09
N SER A 146 -21.54 10.42 14.32
CA SER A 146 -20.88 10.97 15.51
C SER A 146 -19.36 10.81 15.50
N HIS A 147 -18.84 9.67 15.00
CA HIS A 147 -17.40 9.42 14.86
C HIS A 147 -16.76 10.37 13.85
N GLY A 148 -17.38 10.55 12.68
CA GLY A 148 -16.93 11.50 11.67
C GLY A 148 -16.96 12.94 12.18
N GLN A 149 -17.99 13.35 12.90
CA GLN A 149 -18.08 14.68 13.49
C GLN A 149 -17.03 14.90 14.60
N TRP A 150 -16.78 13.89 15.42
CA TRP A 150 -15.69 13.90 16.40
C TRP A 150 -14.34 14.09 15.71
N LEU A 151 -14.11 13.33 14.64
CA LEU A 151 -12.89 13.38 13.87
C LEU A 151 -12.63 14.77 13.27
N VAL A 152 -13.66 15.47 12.76
CA VAL A 152 -13.55 16.86 12.31
C VAL A 152 -13.03 17.77 13.43
N LYS A 153 -13.59 17.64 14.63
CA LYS A 153 -13.16 18.45 15.79
C LYS A 153 -11.74 18.12 16.21
N TRP A 154 -11.41 16.82 16.26
CA TRP A 154 -10.08 16.33 16.61
C TRP A 154 -9.03 16.84 15.64
N THR A 155 -9.26 16.71 14.32
CA THR A 155 -8.35 17.20 13.29
C THR A 155 -8.15 18.72 13.36
N ALA A 156 -9.23 19.46 13.59
CA ALA A 156 -9.13 20.92 13.74
C ALA A 156 -8.33 21.32 14.99
N GLN A 157 -8.45 20.58 16.09
CA GLN A 157 -7.64 20.80 17.30
C GLN A 157 -6.16 20.44 17.06
N LEU A 158 -5.92 19.31 16.39
CA LEU A 158 -4.58 18.86 16.03
C LEU A 158 -3.86 19.89 15.16
N HIS A 159 -4.51 20.43 14.14
CA HIS A 159 -3.91 21.45 13.26
C HIS A 159 -3.50 22.72 14.03
N LYS A 160 -4.21 23.06 15.12
CA LYS A 160 -3.81 24.19 15.99
C LYS A 160 -2.53 23.89 16.78
N SER A 161 -2.23 22.64 17.08
CA SER A 161 -0.98 22.26 17.77
C SER A 161 0.25 22.27 16.85
N GLY A 162 0.03 22.36 15.51
CA GLY A 162 1.12 22.43 14.52
C GLY A 162 1.98 21.16 14.47
N PRO A 163 1.39 19.97 14.32
CA PRO A 163 2.15 18.72 14.32
C PRO A 163 3.10 18.63 13.14
N ASN A 164 4.25 17.99 13.35
CA ASN A 164 5.22 17.70 12.31
C ASN A 164 4.91 16.41 11.51
N SER A 165 3.92 15.65 11.95
CA SER A 165 3.54 14.36 11.35
C SER A 165 2.18 14.43 10.68
N PRO A 166 1.98 13.78 9.53
CA PRO A 166 0.69 13.73 8.84
C PRO A 166 -0.31 12.84 9.58
N VAL A 167 -1.59 13.12 9.38
CA VAL A 167 -2.69 12.33 9.93
C VAL A 167 -3.04 11.20 8.98
N LEU A 168 -3.02 9.96 9.46
CA LEU A 168 -3.54 8.78 8.78
C LEU A 168 -4.92 8.44 9.35
N LEU A 169 -5.86 8.15 8.47
CA LEU A 169 -7.21 7.70 8.81
C LEU A 169 -7.55 6.45 8.00
N ASN A 170 -7.80 5.36 8.70
CA ASN A 170 -8.32 4.14 8.08
C ASN A 170 -9.85 4.19 7.99
N ILE A 171 -10.40 3.79 6.83
CA ILE A 171 -11.83 3.63 6.61
C ILE A 171 -12.12 2.21 6.11
N ASP A 172 -13.26 1.66 6.52
CA ASP A 172 -13.75 0.38 6.02
C ASP A 172 -14.41 0.56 4.65
N ASN A 173 -14.06 -0.31 3.74
CA ASN A 173 -14.50 -0.28 2.35
C ASN A 173 -15.83 -1.00 2.09
N THR A 174 -16.42 -1.65 3.10
CA THR A 174 -17.56 -2.55 2.91
C THR A 174 -18.92 -1.85 2.97
N TYR A 175 -19.03 -0.71 3.62
CA TYR A 175 -20.35 -0.14 3.94
C TYR A 175 -20.88 0.85 2.90
N LYS A 176 -20.31 2.02 2.77
CA LYS A 176 -20.85 3.08 1.89
C LYS A 176 -19.76 3.77 1.10
N PRO A 177 -19.35 3.25 -0.06
CA PRO A 177 -18.27 3.82 -0.85
C PRO A 177 -18.43 5.31 -1.18
N GLU A 178 -19.66 5.80 -1.32
CA GLU A 178 -19.96 7.22 -1.55
C GLU A 178 -19.55 8.12 -0.38
N ASN A 179 -19.43 7.58 0.83
CA ASN A 179 -18.99 8.33 2.00
C ASN A 179 -17.46 8.45 2.07
N TRP A 180 -16.71 7.61 1.36
CA TRP A 180 -15.25 7.67 1.33
C TRP A 180 -14.73 9.03 0.89
N TYR A 181 -15.43 9.70 -0.03
CA TYR A 181 -15.10 11.07 -0.43
C TYR A 181 -15.16 12.05 0.75
N MET A 182 -16.02 11.82 1.73
CA MET A 182 -16.14 12.67 2.90
C MET A 182 -15.06 12.36 3.93
N TYR A 183 -14.94 11.09 4.33
CA TYR A 183 -13.98 10.68 5.37
C TYR A 183 -12.53 10.88 4.92
N HIS A 184 -12.21 10.59 3.66
CA HIS A 184 -10.87 10.82 3.11
C HIS A 184 -10.44 12.30 3.10
N GLN A 185 -11.37 13.25 3.17
CA GLN A 185 -11.00 14.67 3.31
C GLN A 185 -10.46 15.01 4.71
N LEU A 186 -10.74 14.18 5.71
CA LEU A 186 -10.40 14.43 7.11
C LEU A 186 -8.95 14.05 7.45
N ALA A 187 -8.22 13.43 6.54
CA ALA A 187 -6.84 12.99 6.75
C ALA A 187 -5.86 13.58 5.73
N ASP A 188 -4.58 13.60 6.09
CA ASP A 188 -3.48 13.88 5.14
C ASP A 188 -3.17 12.63 4.30
N ILE A 189 -3.28 11.46 4.92
CA ILE A 189 -3.03 10.14 4.32
C ILE A 189 -4.30 9.29 4.51
N PRO A 190 -5.20 9.29 3.53
CA PRO A 190 -6.30 8.34 3.48
C PRO A 190 -5.82 6.91 3.45
N CYS A 191 -6.45 6.05 4.23
CA CYS A 191 -6.13 4.63 4.33
C CYS A 191 -7.40 3.78 4.13
N VAL A 192 -7.23 2.57 3.59
CA VAL A 192 -8.32 1.61 3.39
C VAL A 192 -7.80 0.18 3.57
N ASP A 193 -8.68 -0.70 4.01
CA ASP A 193 -8.35 -2.10 4.36
C ASP A 193 -9.21 -3.14 3.61
N PRO A 194 -8.94 -3.40 2.34
CA PRO A 194 -9.70 -4.31 1.49
C PRO A 194 -9.44 -5.80 1.82
N TYR A 195 -9.99 -6.32 2.91
CA TYR A 195 -9.77 -7.69 3.38
C TYR A 195 -10.66 -8.72 2.67
N TYR A 196 -10.35 -9.08 1.42
CA TYR A 196 -11.20 -10.01 0.67
C TYR A 196 -11.26 -11.43 1.29
N THR A 197 -10.24 -11.87 2.02
CA THR A 197 -10.28 -13.15 2.72
C THR A 197 -11.26 -13.14 3.88
N GLU A 198 -11.40 -12.03 4.57
CA GLU A 198 -12.47 -11.81 5.56
C GLU A 198 -13.84 -11.83 4.89
N GLN A 199 -13.98 -11.23 3.71
CA GLN A 199 -15.23 -11.29 2.93
C GLN A 199 -15.59 -12.72 2.55
N GLN A 200 -14.60 -13.57 2.24
CA GLN A 200 -14.82 -14.99 2.02
C GLN A 200 -15.33 -15.68 3.29
N ASP A 201 -14.84 -15.28 4.45
CA ASP A 201 -15.26 -15.81 5.73
C ASP A 201 -16.72 -15.45 6.04
N PHE A 202 -17.13 -14.22 5.80
CA PHE A 202 -18.53 -13.81 5.93
C PHE A 202 -19.45 -14.55 4.93
N ALA A 203 -19.04 -14.65 3.68
CA ALA A 203 -19.78 -15.41 2.67
C ALA A 203 -19.95 -16.90 3.05
N ALA A 204 -18.90 -17.50 3.61
CA ALA A 204 -18.94 -18.90 4.07
C ALA A 204 -19.90 -19.11 5.25
N ARG A 205 -20.17 -18.10 6.05
CA ARG A 205 -21.16 -18.11 7.13
C ARG A 205 -22.58 -17.83 6.65
N GLY A 206 -22.78 -17.67 5.33
CA GLY A 206 -24.10 -17.48 4.73
C GLY A 206 -24.56 -16.04 4.65
N ASP A 207 -23.68 -15.05 4.86
CA ASP A 207 -24.04 -13.67 4.67
C ASP A 207 -24.16 -13.34 3.17
N PRO A 208 -25.39 -13.04 2.67
CA PRO A 208 -25.63 -12.85 1.23
C PRO A 208 -24.99 -11.57 0.67
N PHE A 209 -24.55 -10.65 1.51
CA PHE A 209 -23.92 -9.39 1.07
C PHE A 209 -22.51 -9.61 0.49
N TYR A 210 -21.81 -10.65 0.94
CA TYR A 210 -20.40 -10.87 0.63
C TYR A 210 -20.14 -11.92 -0.46
N PHE A 211 -21.01 -12.00 -1.46
CA PHE A 211 -20.82 -12.89 -2.59
C PHE A 211 -20.21 -12.19 -3.83
N GLY A 212 -19.70 -12.98 -4.74
CA GLY A 212 -19.26 -12.53 -6.06
C GLY A 212 -17.85 -11.92 -6.03
N PHE A 213 -17.68 -10.66 -6.44
CA PHE A 213 -16.36 -10.07 -6.59
C PHE A 213 -15.66 -9.78 -5.26
N HIS A 214 -16.40 -9.60 -4.16
CA HIS A 214 -15.84 -9.37 -2.82
C HIS A 214 -14.96 -10.52 -2.32
N THR A 215 -15.18 -11.73 -2.82
CA THR A 215 -14.46 -12.93 -2.42
C THR A 215 -13.27 -13.27 -3.34
N ARG A 216 -12.79 -12.30 -4.13
CA ARG A 216 -11.69 -12.47 -5.08
C ARG A 216 -10.61 -11.42 -4.85
N PRO A 217 -9.32 -11.73 -5.16
CA PRO A 217 -8.24 -10.73 -5.04
C PRO A 217 -8.50 -9.44 -5.83
N THR A 218 -9.27 -9.48 -6.93
CA THR A 218 -9.68 -8.30 -7.71
C THR A 218 -10.49 -7.29 -6.90
N TYR A 219 -11.07 -7.68 -5.77
CA TYR A 219 -11.71 -6.78 -4.82
C TYR A 219 -10.75 -5.70 -4.32
N VAL A 220 -9.51 -6.09 -4.00
CA VAL A 220 -8.45 -5.13 -3.57
C VAL A 220 -8.22 -4.07 -4.65
N GLN A 221 -8.16 -4.48 -5.92
CA GLN A 221 -7.99 -3.55 -7.04
C GLN A 221 -9.16 -2.56 -7.15
N ALA A 222 -10.40 -3.04 -7.05
CA ALA A 222 -11.58 -2.18 -7.16
C ALA A 222 -11.63 -1.16 -6.02
N VAL A 223 -11.44 -1.60 -4.78
CA VAL A 223 -11.45 -0.76 -3.59
C VAL A 223 -10.34 0.28 -3.64
N CYS A 224 -9.10 -0.12 -3.97
CA CYS A 224 -7.98 0.82 -4.07
C CYS A 224 -8.19 1.87 -5.17
N ASN A 225 -8.79 1.52 -6.31
CA ASN A 225 -9.11 2.48 -7.37
C ASN A 225 -10.15 3.52 -6.92
N ILE A 226 -11.22 3.09 -6.24
CA ILE A 226 -12.25 3.99 -5.71
C ILE A 226 -11.63 4.91 -4.66
N SER A 227 -10.88 4.34 -3.71
CA SER A 227 -10.22 5.09 -2.63
C SER A 227 -9.23 6.10 -3.20
N GLN A 228 -8.39 5.71 -4.16
CA GLN A 228 -7.46 6.60 -4.81
C GLN A 228 -8.18 7.74 -5.55
N SER A 229 -9.32 7.48 -6.18
CA SER A 229 -10.12 8.50 -6.84
C SER A 229 -10.75 9.48 -5.84
N SER A 230 -11.16 9.00 -4.67
CA SER A 230 -11.77 9.82 -3.62
C SER A 230 -10.78 10.69 -2.86
N CYS A 231 -9.49 10.35 -2.87
CA CYS A 231 -8.48 11.04 -2.06
C CYS A 231 -7.50 11.92 -2.85
N ARG A 232 -7.51 11.89 -4.19
CA ARG A 232 -6.59 12.72 -5.00
C ARG A 232 -6.59 14.19 -4.57
N PRO A 233 -5.41 14.83 -4.47
CA PRO A 233 -4.06 14.35 -4.75
C PRO A 233 -3.34 13.73 -3.54
N LYS A 234 -4.04 13.42 -2.46
CA LYS A 234 -3.46 12.84 -1.24
C LYS A 234 -2.91 11.43 -1.50
N PRO A 235 -1.85 11.01 -0.79
CA PRO A 235 -1.30 9.67 -0.92
C PRO A 235 -2.21 8.62 -0.26
N LEU A 236 -2.58 7.57 -1.00
CA LEU A 236 -3.33 6.44 -0.46
C LEU A 236 -2.39 5.47 0.26
N HIS A 237 -2.74 5.10 1.49
CA HIS A 237 -2.19 3.95 2.21
C HIS A 237 -3.18 2.77 2.17
N VAL A 238 -2.69 1.54 2.13
CA VAL A 238 -3.53 0.34 2.07
C VAL A 238 -3.11 -0.64 3.16
N ILE A 239 -4.07 -1.15 3.92
CA ILE A 239 -3.84 -2.23 4.88
C ILE A 239 -4.31 -3.53 4.21
N LEU A 240 -3.46 -4.54 4.18
CA LEU A 240 -3.77 -5.85 3.62
C LEU A 240 -3.89 -6.90 4.75
N CYS A 241 -4.88 -7.76 4.66
CA CYS A 241 -5.08 -8.82 5.65
C CYS A 241 -3.90 -9.79 5.66
N SER A 242 -3.34 -10.09 6.84
CA SER A 242 -2.31 -11.13 7.04
C SER A 242 -2.65 -12.07 8.19
N THR A 243 -3.92 -12.22 8.46
CA THR A 243 -4.46 -12.99 9.58
C THR A 243 -5.51 -13.98 9.13
N ARG A 244 -5.88 -14.90 9.99
CA ARG A 244 -7.10 -15.71 9.88
C ARG A 244 -8.02 -15.41 11.04
N TYR A 245 -9.31 -15.44 10.81
CA TYR A 245 -10.32 -15.20 11.82
C TYR A 245 -10.93 -16.50 12.32
N THR A 246 -11.31 -16.53 13.59
CA THR A 246 -12.06 -17.62 14.20
C THR A 246 -13.21 -17.05 15.01
N ASN A 247 -14.18 -17.86 15.42
CA ASN A 247 -15.24 -17.46 16.34
C ASN A 247 -15.56 -18.54 17.37
N ASP A 248 -16.38 -18.21 18.35
CA ASP A 248 -16.82 -19.14 19.41
C ASP A 248 -17.75 -20.27 18.87
N GLU A 249 -18.28 -20.13 17.66
CA GLU A 249 -19.17 -21.12 17.01
C GLU A 249 -18.37 -22.21 16.27
N GLY A 250 -17.04 -22.20 16.37
CA GLY A 250 -16.13 -23.17 15.75
C GLY A 250 -15.77 -22.86 14.31
N TYR A 251 -16.07 -21.67 13.81
CA TYR A 251 -15.61 -21.24 12.51
C TYR A 251 -14.08 -21.10 12.51
N GLN A 252 -13.44 -21.59 11.44
CA GLN A 252 -12.01 -21.48 11.19
C GLN A 252 -11.79 -20.85 9.82
N GLY A 253 -11.38 -19.58 9.81
CA GLY A 253 -10.88 -18.91 8.62
C GLY A 253 -9.49 -19.42 8.23
N ARG A 254 -8.96 -18.93 7.14
CA ARG A 254 -7.62 -19.23 6.64
C ARG A 254 -6.75 -17.99 6.53
N TYR A 255 -5.46 -18.17 6.52
CA TYR A 255 -4.54 -17.11 6.08
C TYR A 255 -4.67 -16.88 4.57
N PRO A 256 -4.45 -15.63 4.08
CA PRO A 256 -4.15 -15.40 2.67
C PRO A 256 -2.95 -16.24 2.25
N THR A 257 -2.96 -16.81 1.04
CA THR A 257 -1.78 -17.50 0.52
C THR A 257 -0.69 -16.51 0.08
N PRO A 258 0.57 -16.94 -0.02
CA PRO A 258 1.64 -16.13 -0.59
C PRO A 258 1.32 -15.55 -1.98
N GLU A 259 0.69 -16.35 -2.84
CA GLU A 259 0.27 -15.95 -4.19
C GLU A 259 -0.80 -14.86 -4.15
N GLU A 260 -1.80 -15.02 -3.29
CA GLU A 260 -2.85 -14.02 -3.08
C GLU A 260 -2.25 -12.71 -2.58
N LYS A 261 -1.34 -12.78 -1.60
CA LYS A 261 -0.68 -11.60 -1.06
C LYS A 261 0.11 -10.82 -2.11
N ARG A 262 0.80 -11.54 -2.99
CA ARG A 262 1.51 -10.92 -4.11
C ARG A 262 0.56 -10.20 -5.07
N MET A 263 -0.57 -10.81 -5.41
CA MET A 263 -1.59 -10.19 -6.26
C MET A 263 -2.16 -8.93 -5.61
N GLU A 264 -2.51 -8.98 -4.32
CA GLU A 264 -3.05 -7.85 -3.56
C GLU A 264 -2.09 -6.64 -3.56
N VAL A 265 -0.82 -6.89 -3.27
CA VAL A 265 0.23 -5.84 -3.25
C VAL A 265 0.33 -5.16 -4.63
N TYR A 266 0.33 -5.94 -5.70
CA TYR A 266 0.44 -5.40 -7.06
C TYR A 266 -0.83 -4.67 -7.51
N TYR A 267 -2.00 -5.11 -7.08
CA TYR A 267 -3.25 -4.37 -7.27
C TYR A 267 -3.25 -3.04 -6.52
N ALA A 268 -2.82 -3.04 -5.26
CA ALA A 268 -2.73 -1.81 -4.48
C ALA A 268 -1.77 -0.79 -5.12
N ILE A 269 -0.54 -1.20 -5.46
CA ILE A 269 0.45 -0.35 -6.11
C ILE A 269 -0.05 0.16 -7.46
N GLY A 270 -0.55 -0.72 -8.32
CA GLY A 270 -1.08 -0.36 -9.64
C GLY A 270 -2.28 0.57 -9.57
N SER A 271 -3.05 0.52 -8.48
CA SER A 271 -4.15 1.44 -8.19
C SER A 271 -3.69 2.77 -7.59
N GLY A 272 -2.38 2.92 -7.27
CA GLY A 272 -1.79 4.19 -6.83
C GLY A 272 -1.47 4.29 -5.35
N ALA A 273 -1.46 3.19 -4.60
CA ALA A 273 -1.02 3.17 -3.21
C ALA A 273 0.44 3.68 -3.07
N LYS A 274 0.70 4.46 -2.02
CA LYS A 274 2.01 5.04 -1.67
C LYS A 274 2.61 4.40 -0.43
N GLY A 275 1.82 3.61 0.28
CA GLY A 275 2.23 2.83 1.42
C GLY A 275 1.35 1.60 1.56
N ILE A 276 1.90 0.55 2.13
CA ILE A 276 1.21 -0.71 2.42
C ILE A 276 1.56 -1.10 3.84
N SER A 277 0.57 -1.62 4.56
CA SER A 277 0.77 -2.29 5.84
C SER A 277 -0.07 -3.56 5.92
N TYR A 278 0.20 -4.38 6.91
CA TYR A 278 -0.42 -5.68 7.06
C TYR A 278 -1.10 -5.80 8.42
N TRP A 279 -2.34 -6.16 8.39
CA TRP A 279 -3.14 -6.52 9.54
C TRP A 279 -3.15 -8.04 9.67
N TRP A 280 -2.72 -8.69 10.67
CA TRP A 280 -2.34 -8.42 12.06
C TRP A 280 -1.16 -9.33 12.43
N PHE A 281 -0.24 -8.92 13.33
CA PHE A 281 0.90 -9.75 13.70
C PHE A 281 0.63 -10.68 14.89
N PRO A 282 0.10 -10.22 16.04
CA PRO A 282 -0.03 -11.05 17.22
C PRO A 282 -1.08 -12.15 17.07
N LYS A 283 -0.95 -13.18 17.90
CA LYS A 283 -2.00 -14.18 18.10
C LYS A 283 -2.99 -13.67 19.14
N ASP A 284 -4.24 -13.52 18.77
CA ASP A 284 -5.35 -13.17 19.66
C ASP A 284 -6.43 -14.26 19.63
N LYS A 285 -7.47 -14.15 20.45
CA LYS A 285 -8.54 -15.15 20.58
C LYS A 285 -9.27 -15.42 19.27
N TYR A 286 -9.58 -14.35 18.53
CA TYR A 286 -10.39 -14.43 17.30
C TYR A 286 -9.61 -14.03 16.06
N CYS A 287 -8.50 -13.34 16.22
CA CYS A 287 -7.69 -12.81 15.15
C CYS A 287 -6.27 -13.41 15.29
N HIS A 288 -5.97 -14.44 14.50
CA HIS A 288 -4.71 -15.15 14.57
C HIS A 288 -3.73 -14.55 13.55
N GLY A 289 -2.81 -13.72 14.03
CA GLY A 289 -1.79 -13.10 13.21
C GLY A 289 -0.60 -14.03 12.93
N LEU A 290 0.42 -13.44 12.31
CA LEU A 290 1.61 -14.17 11.87
C LEU A 290 2.44 -14.76 13.00
N ASP A 291 2.30 -14.23 14.23
CA ASP A 291 2.94 -14.77 15.44
C ASP A 291 2.35 -16.12 15.91
N GLU A 292 1.30 -16.62 15.26
CA GLU A 292 0.83 -17.99 15.48
C GLU A 292 1.84 -19.06 15.02
N ARG A 293 2.72 -18.70 14.08
CA ARG A 293 3.85 -19.53 13.61
C ARG A 293 3.45 -20.88 13.01
N THR A 294 2.23 -21.01 12.51
CA THR A 294 1.85 -22.17 11.70
C THR A 294 2.64 -22.20 10.38
N ALA A 295 2.59 -23.31 9.66
CA ALA A 295 3.27 -23.41 8.37
C ALA A 295 2.76 -22.35 7.36
N GLU A 296 1.45 -22.11 7.35
CA GLU A 296 0.79 -21.11 6.50
C GLU A 296 1.19 -19.69 6.92
N ALA A 297 1.16 -19.37 8.22
CA ALA A 297 1.59 -18.08 8.73
C ALA A 297 3.06 -17.78 8.40
N ASN A 298 3.95 -18.79 8.56
CA ASN A 298 5.36 -18.65 8.23
C ASN A 298 5.60 -18.48 6.72
N ALA A 299 4.86 -19.20 5.87
CA ALA A 299 4.95 -19.05 4.43
C ALA A 299 4.49 -17.64 3.99
N LEU A 300 3.38 -17.15 4.55
CA LEU A 300 2.88 -15.79 4.30
C LEU A 300 3.88 -14.73 4.81
N TRP A 301 4.45 -14.92 6.02
CA TRP A 301 5.42 -13.99 6.59
C TRP A 301 6.69 -13.88 5.74
N LYS A 302 7.18 -15.03 5.25
CA LYS A 302 8.29 -15.07 4.30
C LYS A 302 7.97 -14.29 3.03
N GLU A 303 6.80 -14.49 2.44
CA GLU A 303 6.39 -13.77 1.21
C GLU A 303 6.26 -12.27 1.45
N ILE A 304 5.70 -11.84 2.59
CA ILE A 304 5.65 -10.43 2.97
C ILE A 304 7.06 -9.84 3.02
N GLY A 305 8.02 -10.57 3.58
CA GLY A 305 9.42 -10.14 3.61
C GLY A 305 10.05 -10.01 2.22
N LEU A 306 9.80 -10.96 1.31
CA LEU A 306 10.28 -10.91 -0.08
C LEU A 306 9.64 -9.77 -0.87
N LEU A 307 8.31 -9.58 -0.74
CA LEU A 307 7.58 -8.47 -1.32
C LEU A 307 8.11 -7.12 -0.80
N GLY A 308 8.47 -7.06 0.49
CA GLY A 308 9.06 -5.85 1.08
C GLY A 308 10.35 -5.43 0.40
N ALA A 309 11.24 -6.38 0.09
CA ALA A 309 12.46 -6.09 -0.67
C ALA A 309 12.13 -5.57 -2.08
N GLU A 310 11.19 -6.20 -2.76
CA GLU A 310 10.79 -5.88 -4.13
C GLU A 310 10.17 -4.48 -4.23
N VAL A 311 9.12 -4.22 -3.44
CA VAL A 311 8.39 -2.95 -3.54
C VAL A 311 9.17 -1.78 -2.95
N ARG A 312 9.98 -1.99 -1.91
CA ARG A 312 10.82 -0.92 -1.35
C ARG A 312 12.03 -0.61 -2.23
N THR A 313 12.53 -1.57 -3.02
CA THR A 313 13.50 -1.28 -4.09
C THR A 313 12.90 -0.30 -5.09
N ALA A 314 11.66 -0.53 -5.52
CA ALA A 314 10.90 0.39 -6.39
C ALA A 314 10.30 1.59 -5.64
N GLY A 315 10.45 1.67 -4.33
CA GLY A 315 9.82 2.67 -3.45
C GLY A 315 9.93 4.12 -3.93
N PRO A 316 11.12 4.61 -4.35
CA PRO A 316 11.26 5.96 -4.88
C PRO A 316 10.39 6.26 -6.11
N LEU A 317 10.09 5.24 -6.92
CA LEU A 317 9.17 5.35 -8.05
C LEU A 317 7.71 5.31 -7.60
N ILE A 318 7.37 4.36 -6.73
CA ILE A 318 6.01 4.15 -6.24
C ILE A 318 5.50 5.39 -5.50
N THR A 319 6.29 5.97 -4.60
CA THR A 319 5.89 7.15 -3.80
C THR A 319 5.62 8.38 -4.66
N THR A 320 6.32 8.55 -5.77
CA THR A 320 6.16 9.68 -6.69
C THR A 320 5.22 9.37 -7.86
N SER A 321 4.70 8.14 -7.96
CA SER A 321 3.89 7.71 -9.10
C SER A 321 2.48 8.29 -9.10
N CYS A 322 1.86 8.32 -10.27
CA CYS A 322 0.45 8.59 -10.45
C CYS A 322 -0.12 7.61 -11.48
N PRO A 323 -1.22 6.89 -11.19
CA PRO A 323 -1.89 6.07 -12.20
C PRO A 323 -2.35 6.93 -13.36
N VAL A 324 -2.05 6.49 -14.58
CA VAL A 324 -2.39 7.20 -15.83
C VAL A 324 -3.00 6.23 -16.83
N GLU A 325 -3.88 6.79 -17.67
CA GLU A 325 -4.45 6.05 -18.79
C GLU A 325 -3.53 6.18 -20.00
N LEU A 326 -2.88 5.08 -20.37
CA LEU A 326 -2.15 4.94 -21.63
C LEU A 326 -2.84 3.89 -22.50
N PRO A 327 -2.74 3.98 -23.85
CA PRO A 327 -3.19 2.90 -24.71
C PRO A 327 -2.34 1.65 -24.49
N ILE A 328 -2.93 0.63 -23.87
CA ILE A 328 -2.28 -0.64 -23.54
C ILE A 328 -3.03 -1.79 -24.21
N LYS A 329 -2.29 -2.70 -24.83
CA LYS A 329 -2.77 -4.00 -25.29
C LYS A 329 -1.96 -5.08 -24.58
N ALA A 330 -2.63 -6.04 -23.99
CA ALA A 330 -1.98 -7.13 -23.24
C ALA A 330 -2.56 -8.48 -23.66
N THR A 331 -1.79 -9.54 -23.46
CA THR A 331 -2.27 -10.92 -23.55
C THR A 331 -3.47 -11.09 -22.61
N ARG A 332 -4.46 -11.86 -23.03
CA ARG A 332 -5.65 -12.16 -22.22
C ARG A 332 -5.25 -12.58 -20.81
N PHE A 333 -6.04 -12.17 -19.83
CA PHE A 333 -5.84 -12.39 -18.39
C PHE A 333 -4.67 -11.61 -17.77
N LEU A 334 -4.03 -10.70 -18.45
CA LEU A 334 -3.12 -9.74 -17.81
C LEU A 334 -3.86 -8.43 -17.52
N TRP A 335 -4.01 -8.10 -16.23
CA TRP A 335 -4.32 -6.75 -15.80
C TRP A 335 -3.03 -5.94 -15.82
N VAL A 336 -3.06 -4.78 -16.48
CA VAL A 336 -1.89 -3.92 -16.62
C VAL A 336 -2.27 -2.49 -16.29
N ARG A 337 -1.54 -1.86 -15.38
CA ARG A 337 -1.74 -0.47 -15.01
C ARG A 337 -0.45 0.31 -15.21
N ALA A 338 -0.54 1.45 -15.91
CA ALA A 338 0.57 2.36 -16.06
C ALA A 338 0.61 3.38 -14.92
N LEU A 339 1.80 3.61 -14.40
CA LEU A 339 2.12 4.58 -13.36
C LEU A 339 3.14 5.56 -13.92
N LEU A 340 2.80 6.84 -13.98
CA LEU A 340 3.76 7.89 -14.33
C LEU A 340 4.57 8.25 -13.08
N CYS A 341 5.87 7.99 -13.12
CA CYS A 341 6.80 8.22 -12.01
C CYS A 341 7.72 9.41 -12.35
N GLY A 342 7.29 10.61 -11.96
CA GLY A 342 7.99 11.83 -12.38
C GLY A 342 7.75 12.14 -13.85
N THR A 343 8.79 12.65 -14.55
CA THR A 343 8.69 13.12 -15.94
C THR A 343 9.39 12.23 -16.95
N ASP A 344 10.13 11.24 -16.51
CA ASP A 344 11.04 10.45 -17.34
C ASP A 344 10.83 8.94 -17.21
N THR A 345 9.90 8.52 -16.37
CA THR A 345 9.70 7.10 -16.04
C THR A 345 8.23 6.73 -16.04
N VAL A 346 7.90 5.62 -16.68
CA VAL A 346 6.62 4.92 -16.57
C VAL A 346 6.89 3.55 -15.97
N ALA A 347 6.17 3.20 -14.91
CA ALA A 347 6.15 1.83 -14.39
C ALA A 347 4.85 1.14 -14.82
N LEU A 348 4.92 -0.18 -15.04
CA LEU A 348 3.77 -1.02 -15.32
C LEU A 348 3.61 -2.02 -14.17
N SER A 349 2.50 -1.94 -13.45
CA SER A 349 2.06 -2.99 -12.54
C SER A 349 1.23 -3.99 -13.32
N ILE A 350 1.65 -5.26 -13.33
CA ILE A 350 1.04 -6.33 -14.10
C ILE A 350 0.63 -7.44 -13.15
N VAL A 351 -0.63 -7.87 -13.23
CA VAL A 351 -1.18 -9.00 -12.45
C VAL A 351 -1.80 -10.01 -13.41
N ASN A 352 -1.52 -11.28 -13.16
CA ASN A 352 -2.13 -12.40 -13.86
C ASN A 352 -3.50 -12.70 -13.23
N GLU A 353 -4.58 -12.47 -13.99
CA GLU A 353 -5.96 -12.73 -13.59
C GLU A 353 -6.50 -14.08 -14.11
N ASN A 354 -5.64 -14.94 -14.64
CA ASN A 354 -6.02 -16.32 -14.98
C ASN A 354 -6.15 -17.15 -13.71
N ALA A 355 -7.03 -16.74 -12.84
CA ALA A 355 -7.16 -17.22 -11.48
C ALA A 355 -8.60 -17.63 -11.15
N ALA A 356 -8.73 -18.62 -10.27
CA ALA A 356 -9.98 -19.01 -9.62
C ALA A 356 -9.78 -19.01 -8.11
N SER A 357 -10.69 -18.35 -7.39
CA SER A 357 -10.64 -18.24 -5.93
C SER A 357 -11.79 -19.01 -5.30
N ASP A 358 -11.48 -19.71 -4.22
CA ASP A 358 -12.46 -20.37 -3.35
C ASP A 358 -12.04 -20.26 -1.88
N ARG A 359 -12.69 -21.00 -1.00
CA ARG A 359 -12.39 -21.02 0.44
C ARG A 359 -11.02 -21.59 0.81
N LEU A 360 -10.37 -22.32 -0.09
CA LEU A 360 -9.06 -22.94 0.13
C LEU A 360 -7.92 -22.03 -0.36
N GLY A 361 -8.24 -21.06 -1.19
CA GLY A 361 -7.26 -20.10 -1.73
C GLY A 361 -7.52 -19.77 -3.20
N THR A 362 -6.56 -19.08 -3.78
CA THR A 362 -6.59 -18.70 -5.18
C THR A 362 -5.61 -19.57 -5.98
N ILE A 363 -6.14 -20.29 -6.95
CA ILE A 363 -5.35 -21.06 -7.91
C ILE A 363 -5.10 -20.18 -9.13
N VAL A 364 -3.85 -19.89 -9.42
CA VAL A 364 -3.43 -19.09 -10.57
C VAL A 364 -2.79 -19.99 -11.62
N LYS A 365 -3.28 -19.92 -12.86
CA LYS A 365 -2.67 -20.60 -14.00
C LYS A 365 -1.73 -19.63 -14.71
N PRO A 366 -0.47 -20.01 -15.01
CA PRO A 366 0.47 -19.16 -15.74
C PRO A 366 -0.11 -18.64 -17.05
N VAL A 367 0.23 -17.41 -17.43
CA VAL A 367 -0.01 -16.87 -18.76
C VAL A 367 1.28 -17.03 -19.57
N GLU A 368 1.26 -17.97 -20.50
CA GLU A 368 2.37 -18.27 -21.36
C GLU A 368 2.45 -17.30 -22.55
N ASN A 369 3.67 -17.07 -23.07
CA ASN A 369 3.93 -16.15 -24.18
C ASN A 369 3.30 -14.77 -23.95
N ALA A 370 3.36 -14.29 -22.71
CA ALA A 370 2.76 -13.07 -22.25
C ALA A 370 3.40 -11.85 -22.92
N ARG A 371 2.58 -10.99 -23.53
CA ARG A 371 3.02 -9.78 -24.20
C ARG A 371 2.21 -8.58 -23.77
N VAL A 372 2.87 -7.45 -23.64
CA VAL A 372 2.26 -6.16 -23.37
C VAL A 372 2.78 -5.15 -24.36
N SER A 373 1.88 -4.38 -24.96
CA SER A 373 2.22 -3.25 -25.81
C SER A 373 1.62 -1.98 -25.20
N VAL A 374 2.43 -0.95 -25.05
CA VAL A 374 2.03 0.34 -24.50
C VAL A 374 2.47 1.48 -25.39
N GLU A 375 1.57 2.45 -25.65
CA GLU A 375 1.92 3.67 -26.33
C GLU A 375 2.47 4.69 -25.32
N LEU A 376 3.77 4.94 -25.40
CA LEU A 376 4.47 5.84 -24.49
C LEU A 376 4.11 7.30 -24.75
N PRO A 377 4.13 8.17 -23.72
CA PRO A 377 4.00 9.60 -23.89
C PRO A 377 5.01 10.16 -24.90
N SER A 378 4.61 11.17 -25.69
CA SER A 378 5.43 11.71 -26.79
C SER A 378 6.75 12.34 -26.33
N TRP A 379 6.86 12.70 -25.06
CA TRP A 379 8.09 13.28 -24.48
C TRP A 379 9.06 12.21 -23.92
N MET A 380 8.67 10.93 -23.90
CA MET A 380 9.53 9.86 -23.40
C MET A 380 10.40 9.26 -24.53
N ALA A 381 11.69 9.16 -24.24
CA ALA A 381 12.65 8.43 -25.05
C ALA A 381 13.38 7.41 -24.19
N PRO A 382 12.85 6.18 -24.03
CA PRO A 382 13.37 5.20 -23.10
C PRO A 382 14.85 4.88 -23.36
N LYS A 383 15.64 4.84 -22.28
CA LYS A 383 17.05 4.47 -22.27
C LYS A 383 17.27 3.13 -21.59
N SER A 384 16.38 2.73 -20.69
CA SER A 384 16.47 1.49 -19.94
C SER A 384 15.08 0.93 -19.67
N ILE A 385 14.94 -0.39 -19.80
CA ILE A 385 13.74 -1.16 -19.49
C ILE A 385 14.16 -2.39 -18.70
N PHE A 386 13.56 -2.58 -17.54
CA PHE A 386 13.90 -3.67 -16.64
C PHE A 386 12.71 -4.02 -15.73
N HIS A 387 12.73 -5.18 -15.11
CA HIS A 387 11.78 -5.53 -14.06
C HIS A 387 12.43 -5.47 -12.67
N VAL A 388 11.62 -5.19 -11.65
CA VAL A 388 12.01 -5.27 -10.24
C VAL A 388 11.47 -6.57 -9.67
N THR A 389 12.30 -7.30 -8.94
CA THR A 389 11.97 -8.55 -8.27
C THR A 389 12.52 -8.57 -6.85
N CYS A 390 12.17 -9.57 -6.07
CA CYS A 390 12.80 -9.77 -4.76
C CYS A 390 14.30 -10.11 -4.85
N ASP A 391 14.81 -10.48 -6.01
CA ASP A 391 16.23 -10.78 -6.26
C ASP A 391 17.00 -9.61 -6.90
N GLY A 392 16.40 -8.42 -6.94
CA GLY A 392 16.96 -7.23 -7.56
C GLY A 392 16.34 -6.94 -8.92
N LEU A 393 17.15 -6.45 -9.87
CA LEU A 393 16.66 -5.99 -11.16
C LEU A 393 17.02 -6.98 -12.27
N GLY A 394 16.04 -7.34 -13.10
CA GLY A 394 16.22 -8.25 -14.23
C GLY A 394 15.94 -7.59 -15.57
N ASP A 395 16.43 -8.21 -16.64
CA ASP A 395 16.21 -7.77 -18.02
C ASP A 395 14.82 -8.15 -18.51
N VAL A 396 14.30 -7.36 -19.43
CA VAL A 396 13.03 -7.62 -20.13
C VAL A 396 13.28 -7.49 -21.63
N ALA A 397 12.83 -8.47 -22.40
CA ALA A 397 12.90 -8.39 -23.85
C ALA A 397 11.88 -7.38 -24.38
N PHE A 398 12.31 -6.47 -25.24
CA PHE A 398 11.45 -5.42 -25.77
C PHE A 398 11.80 -4.99 -27.19
N GLU A 399 10.81 -4.37 -27.85
CA GLU A 399 10.98 -3.67 -29.13
C GLU A 399 10.26 -2.31 -29.05
N ILE A 400 10.84 -1.28 -29.65
CA ILE A 400 10.23 0.05 -29.75
C ILE A 400 10.04 0.39 -31.24
N LYS A 401 8.81 0.67 -31.63
CA LYS A 401 8.42 1.18 -32.96
C LYS A 401 7.67 2.49 -32.84
N GLY A 402 8.32 3.61 -33.16
CA GLY A 402 7.79 4.94 -32.91
C GLY A 402 7.60 5.16 -31.41
N ARG A 403 6.36 5.33 -30.96
CA ARG A 403 6.02 5.47 -29.54
C ARG A 403 5.52 4.15 -28.92
N THR A 404 5.35 3.13 -29.71
CA THR A 404 4.84 1.85 -29.21
C THR A 404 5.99 1.02 -28.67
N LEU A 405 5.97 0.76 -27.38
CA LEU A 405 6.81 -0.21 -26.71
C LEU A 405 6.08 -1.56 -26.66
N SER A 406 6.74 -2.60 -27.15
CA SER A 406 6.28 -4.00 -27.05
C SER A 406 7.21 -4.78 -26.14
N LEU A 407 6.66 -5.40 -25.10
CA LEU A 407 7.37 -6.22 -24.13
C LEU A 407 7.04 -7.68 -24.36
N ASP A 408 8.07 -8.53 -24.38
CA ASP A 408 7.93 -9.98 -24.27
C ASP A 408 8.26 -10.40 -22.85
N LEU A 409 7.26 -10.87 -22.12
CA LEU A 409 7.37 -11.20 -20.71
C LEU A 409 7.57 -12.70 -20.47
N GLY A 410 7.57 -13.51 -21.55
CA GLY A 410 7.63 -14.96 -21.44
C GLY A 410 6.44 -15.52 -20.66
N THR A 411 6.70 -16.19 -19.56
CA THR A 411 5.67 -16.70 -18.64
C THR A 411 5.44 -15.73 -17.49
N VAL A 412 4.20 -15.33 -17.28
CA VAL A 412 3.79 -14.55 -16.11
C VAL A 412 3.00 -15.46 -15.15
N ASN A 413 3.66 -15.86 -14.07
CA ASN A 413 3.03 -16.70 -13.04
C ASN A 413 2.02 -15.89 -12.23
N LEU A 414 2.43 -14.79 -11.58
CA LEU A 414 1.57 -14.01 -10.68
C LEU A 414 1.59 -12.52 -11.05
N SER A 415 2.72 -11.89 -11.02
CA SER A 415 2.86 -10.44 -11.20
C SER A 415 4.19 -10.03 -11.77
N ARG A 416 4.27 -8.80 -12.30
CA ARG A 416 5.51 -8.14 -12.74
C ARG A 416 5.44 -6.64 -12.45
N PHE A 417 6.56 -6.05 -12.05
CA PHE A 417 6.75 -4.60 -11.99
C PHE A 417 7.81 -4.19 -13.00
N ILE A 418 7.38 -3.60 -14.11
CA ILE A 418 8.26 -3.21 -15.21
C ILE A 418 8.52 -1.71 -15.13
N VAL A 419 9.78 -1.32 -15.25
CA VAL A 419 10.20 0.09 -15.27
C VAL A 419 10.69 0.44 -16.67
N VAL A 420 10.13 1.49 -17.24
CA VAL A 420 10.49 2.08 -18.55
C VAL A 420 10.96 3.50 -18.26
N THR A 421 12.23 3.80 -18.51
CA THR A 421 12.78 5.10 -18.12
C THR A 421 13.69 5.74 -19.18
N SER A 422 13.63 7.06 -19.25
CA SER A 422 14.57 7.89 -20.04
C SER A 422 15.83 8.25 -19.23
N ASP A 423 15.84 8.00 -17.92
CA ASP A 423 17.00 8.21 -17.06
C ASP A 423 17.99 7.03 -17.17
N PRO A 424 19.18 7.23 -17.76
CA PRO A 424 20.13 6.13 -17.96
C PRO A 424 20.74 5.61 -16.64
N GLY A 425 20.68 6.41 -15.57
CA GLY A 425 21.26 6.06 -14.25
C GLY A 425 20.28 5.39 -13.29
N LEU A 426 18.98 5.38 -13.60
CA LEU A 426 17.96 4.90 -12.67
C LEU A 426 18.16 3.43 -12.28
N ARG A 427 18.41 2.56 -13.25
CA ARG A 427 18.65 1.13 -13.01
C ARG A 427 19.79 0.91 -12.02
N THR A 428 20.93 1.58 -12.24
CA THR A 428 22.10 1.47 -11.36
C THR A 428 21.79 1.94 -9.93
N ARG A 429 21.04 3.03 -9.79
CA ARG A 429 20.66 3.52 -8.46
C ARG A 429 19.72 2.57 -7.71
N LEU A 430 18.75 1.98 -8.42
CA LEU A 430 17.83 1.02 -7.81
C LEU A 430 18.52 -0.32 -7.49
N GLN A 431 19.45 -0.80 -8.36
CA GLN A 431 20.23 -1.99 -8.05
C GLN A 431 21.11 -1.77 -6.82
N LYS A 432 21.83 -0.64 -6.75
CA LYS A 432 22.62 -0.29 -5.57
C LYS A 432 21.75 -0.25 -4.30
N ARG A 433 20.56 0.36 -4.38
CA ARG A 433 19.61 0.37 -3.27
C ARG A 433 19.23 -1.04 -2.82
N TYR A 434 18.92 -1.94 -3.77
CA TYR A 434 18.63 -3.34 -3.47
C TYR A 434 19.81 -4.01 -2.76
N ASP A 435 21.01 -3.89 -3.32
CA ASP A 435 22.23 -4.53 -2.79
C ASP A 435 22.55 -4.06 -1.35
N GLU A 436 22.40 -2.76 -1.10
CA GLU A 436 22.73 -2.16 0.20
C GLU A 436 21.66 -2.44 1.28
N MET A 437 20.37 -2.49 0.91
CA MET A 437 19.29 -2.51 1.89
C MET A 437 18.59 -3.87 2.04
N PHE A 438 18.50 -4.67 0.97
CA PHE A 438 17.57 -5.79 0.93
C PHE A 438 18.21 -7.15 0.63
N ALA A 439 19.27 -7.21 -0.17
CA ALA A 439 19.86 -8.46 -0.65
C ALA A 439 20.17 -9.45 0.48
N ARG A 440 20.75 -8.96 1.61
CA ARG A 440 21.06 -9.82 2.78
C ARG A 440 19.81 -10.42 3.43
N ASN A 441 18.74 -9.63 3.53
CA ASN A 441 17.49 -10.11 4.13
C ASN A 441 16.81 -11.14 3.21
N VAL A 442 16.84 -10.90 1.90
CA VAL A 442 16.30 -11.84 0.90
C VAL A 442 17.03 -13.18 0.95
N ALA A 443 18.38 -13.18 0.94
CA ALA A 443 19.18 -14.41 1.05
C ALA A 443 18.80 -15.20 2.33
N ARG A 444 18.67 -14.51 3.46
CA ARG A 444 18.24 -15.13 4.72
C ARG A 444 16.83 -15.72 4.64
N LEU A 445 15.86 -14.97 4.09
CA LEU A 445 14.47 -15.44 3.95
C LEU A 445 14.38 -16.67 3.03
N LYS A 446 15.26 -16.79 2.05
CA LYS A 446 15.35 -17.96 1.16
C LYS A 446 16.11 -19.14 1.76
N GLY A 447 16.81 -18.94 2.86
CA GLY A 447 17.67 -19.95 3.47
C GLY A 447 19.03 -20.11 2.78
N GLU A 448 19.50 -19.06 2.12
CA GLU A 448 20.76 -19.00 1.37
C GLU A 448 21.87 -18.27 2.15
N GLY A 449 21.57 -17.82 3.40
CA GLY A 449 22.43 -16.98 4.23
C GLY A 449 22.87 -17.61 5.55
#